data_c9b98a8537ccc1cbd6f41cf713921085
#
_entry.id   c9b98a8537ccc1cbd6f41cf713921085
#
_cell.length_a   1.000
_cell.length_b   1.000
_cell.length_c   1.000
_cell.angle_alpha   90.00
_cell.angle_beta   90.00
_cell.angle_gamma   90.00
#
_symmetry.space_group_name_H-M   'P 1'
#
loop_
_entity.id
_entity.type
_entity.pdbx_description
1 polymer ?
#
loop_
_entity_poly.entity_id
_entity_poly.type
_entity_poly.pdbx_seq_one_letter_code
_entity_poly.pdbx_strand_id
1 'polypeptide(L)'
;MNLYSAYYTSPVGPLKLQCSDKYIKTVNFCDAEGDIQNDEHKLLQVCSKQLDEYFAGKRKHFTVPINQDGTDFQNKVWDLLVKIPFGKTISYNELARQYGDLKAVRAVASANGKNNITIIVPCHRVIGSDQSLVGYAGGLWRKKWLLDHEAKYHLGVQEFDFAGDNASPEAAS
;
A
#
# COMPACT_ATOMS: atom_id res chain seq x y z
N MET A 1 -20.68 10.13 -12.03
CA MET A 1 -19.51 10.52 -11.24
C MET A 1 -18.30 10.59 -12.15
N ASN A 2 -17.63 11.73 -12.16
CA ASN A 2 -16.43 11.89 -12.97
C ASN A 2 -15.25 11.24 -12.27
N LEU A 3 -14.49 10.45 -13.01
CA LEU A 3 -13.23 9.88 -12.54
C LEU A 3 -12.10 10.46 -13.36
N TYR A 4 -11.04 10.81 -12.67
CA TYR A 4 -9.82 11.34 -13.26
C TYR A 4 -8.69 10.35 -13.00
N SER A 5 -7.84 10.15 -13.98
CA SER A 5 -6.76 9.16 -13.90
C SER A 5 -5.42 9.79 -14.21
N ALA A 6 -4.40 9.30 -13.52
CA ALA A 6 -3.01 9.62 -13.85
C ALA A 6 -2.15 8.41 -13.53
N TYR A 7 -0.97 8.39 -14.12
CA TYR A 7 0.00 7.34 -13.85
C TYR A 7 1.17 7.89 -13.06
N TYR A 8 1.69 7.05 -12.20
CA TYR A 8 2.81 7.39 -11.34
C TYR A 8 3.89 6.32 -11.48
N THR A 9 5.11 6.73 -11.79
CA THR A 9 6.23 5.82 -11.90
C THR A 9 6.92 5.71 -10.54
N SER A 10 6.89 4.52 -9.96
CA SER A 10 7.48 4.28 -8.65
C SER A 10 8.68 3.33 -8.76
N PRO A 11 9.51 3.22 -7.70
CA PRO A 11 10.58 2.23 -7.65
C PRO A 11 10.08 0.78 -7.76
N VAL A 12 8.81 0.54 -7.51
CA VAL A 12 8.21 -0.80 -7.59
C VAL A 12 7.31 -0.95 -8.81
N GLY A 13 7.46 -0.07 -9.78
CA GLY A 13 6.71 -0.12 -11.03
C GLY A 13 5.62 0.93 -11.12
N PRO A 14 4.94 0.99 -12.26
CA PRO A 14 3.93 2.01 -12.48
C PRO A 14 2.68 1.76 -11.66
N LEU A 15 2.10 2.86 -11.17
CA LEU A 15 0.83 2.86 -10.46
C LEU A 15 -0.17 3.68 -11.25
N LYS A 16 -1.40 3.19 -11.31
CA LYS A 16 -2.52 3.96 -11.82
C LYS A 16 -3.27 4.58 -10.67
N LEU A 17 -3.38 5.90 -10.69
CA LEU A 17 -4.12 6.65 -9.68
C LEU A 17 -5.45 7.09 -10.28
N GLN A 18 -6.53 6.94 -9.54
CA GLN A 18 -7.83 7.47 -9.93
C GLN A 18 -8.46 8.22 -8.78
N CYS A 19 -9.10 9.32 -9.08
CA CYS A 19 -9.84 10.08 -8.09
C CYS A 19 -11.20 10.51 -8.63
N SER A 20 -12.12 10.76 -7.71
CA SER A 20 -13.34 11.53 -7.96
C SER A 20 -13.03 13.01 -7.69
N ASP A 21 -14.05 13.84 -7.69
CA ASP A 21 -13.86 15.26 -7.35
C ASP A 21 -13.37 15.45 -5.91
N LYS A 22 -13.62 14.50 -5.01
CA LYS A 22 -13.36 14.66 -3.58
C LYS A 22 -12.37 13.68 -2.98
N TYR A 23 -12.17 12.52 -3.60
CA TYR A 23 -11.41 11.43 -2.98
C TYR A 23 -10.54 10.70 -3.98
N ILE A 24 -9.39 10.24 -3.53
CA ILE A 24 -8.65 9.18 -4.22
C ILE A 24 -9.47 7.90 -4.09
N LYS A 25 -9.73 7.27 -5.21
CA LYS A 25 -10.56 6.07 -5.29
C LYS A 25 -9.75 4.79 -5.48
N THR A 26 -8.68 4.86 -6.28
CA THR A 26 -7.81 3.72 -6.51
C THR A 26 -6.35 4.14 -6.66
N VAL A 27 -5.47 3.28 -6.19
CA VAL A 27 -4.03 3.31 -6.43
C VAL A 27 -3.63 1.87 -6.66
N ASN A 28 -3.41 1.47 -7.91
CA ASN A 28 -3.14 0.09 -8.25
C ASN A 28 -1.88 -0.04 -9.11
N PHE A 29 -1.13 -1.11 -8.89
CA PHE A 29 -0.05 -1.46 -9.79
C PHE A 29 -0.63 -1.80 -11.16
N CYS A 30 0.06 -1.40 -12.20
CA CYS A 30 -0.35 -1.68 -13.56
C CYS A 30 0.86 -2.04 -14.41
N ASP A 31 0.64 -2.88 -15.42
CA ASP A 31 1.72 -3.31 -16.29
C ASP A 31 1.81 -2.47 -17.57
N ALA A 32 0.84 -1.61 -17.77
CA ALA A 32 0.70 -0.93 -19.03
C ALA A 32 1.38 0.41 -19.01
N GLU A 33 2.45 0.52 -19.77
CA GLU A 33 2.84 1.77 -20.36
C GLU A 33 2.00 1.92 -21.64
N GLY A 34 0.71 2.05 -21.48
CA GLY A 34 -0.17 2.33 -22.59
C GLY A 34 -0.24 3.82 -22.87
N ASP A 35 -1.10 4.19 -23.79
CA ASP A 35 -1.45 5.58 -24.05
C ASP A 35 -2.07 6.18 -22.80
N ILE A 36 -1.19 6.67 -21.95
CA ILE A 36 -1.57 7.15 -20.66
C ILE A 36 -1.84 8.63 -20.76
N GLN A 37 -3.11 8.91 -20.86
CA GLN A 37 -3.54 10.29 -20.74
C GLN A 37 -3.62 10.61 -19.25
N ASN A 38 -2.75 11.49 -18.80
CA ASN A 38 -2.80 11.99 -17.43
C ASN A 38 -3.79 13.13 -17.38
N ASP A 39 -4.83 12.94 -16.59
CA ASP A 39 -5.75 14.03 -16.30
C ASP A 39 -5.11 15.00 -15.31
N GLU A 40 -5.44 16.27 -15.46
CA GLU A 40 -5.02 17.27 -14.48
C GLU A 40 -6.10 17.40 -13.40
N HIS A 41 -5.76 16.98 -12.20
CA HIS A 41 -6.63 17.13 -11.03
C HIS A 41 -5.77 17.32 -9.79
N LYS A 42 -6.20 18.25 -8.95
CA LYS A 42 -5.44 18.59 -7.74
C LYS A 42 -5.17 17.37 -6.85
N LEU A 43 -6.17 16.49 -6.67
CA LEU A 43 -6.01 15.30 -5.84
C LEU A 43 -4.96 14.36 -6.41
N LEU A 44 -4.89 14.20 -7.72
CA LEU A 44 -3.88 13.37 -8.36
C LEU A 44 -2.48 13.96 -8.15
N GLN A 45 -2.37 15.28 -8.23
CA GLN A 45 -1.10 15.97 -7.99
C GLN A 45 -0.64 15.82 -6.54
N VAL A 46 -1.54 15.99 -5.58
CA VAL A 46 -1.24 15.82 -4.17
C VAL A 46 -0.85 14.37 -3.88
N CYS A 47 -1.59 13.43 -4.43
CA CYS A 47 -1.29 12.00 -4.26
C CYS A 47 0.10 11.66 -4.80
N SER A 48 0.41 12.11 -6.01
CA SER A 48 1.73 11.89 -6.61
C SER A 48 2.85 12.48 -5.77
N LYS A 49 2.64 13.69 -5.26
CA LYS A 49 3.62 14.34 -4.39
C LYS A 49 3.83 13.56 -3.10
N GLN A 50 2.76 13.09 -2.49
CA GLN A 50 2.87 12.32 -1.25
C GLN A 50 3.54 10.96 -1.49
N LEU A 51 3.29 10.34 -2.64
CA LEU A 51 4.02 9.12 -3.02
C LEU A 51 5.51 9.40 -3.22
N ASP A 52 5.87 10.51 -3.86
CA ASP A 52 7.27 10.92 -4.00
C ASP A 52 7.94 11.03 -2.62
N GLU A 53 7.26 11.68 -1.69
CA GLU A 53 7.77 11.86 -0.33
C GLU A 53 7.88 10.52 0.40
N TYR A 54 6.90 9.63 0.21
CA TYR A 54 6.94 8.30 0.80
C TYR A 54 8.14 7.50 0.28
N PHE A 55 8.34 7.44 -1.03
CA PHE A 55 9.44 6.69 -1.61
C PHE A 55 10.81 7.32 -1.31
N ALA A 56 10.85 8.61 -1.03
CA ALA A 56 12.07 9.28 -0.58
C ALA A 56 12.36 9.06 0.91
N GLY A 57 11.48 8.37 1.62
CA GLY A 57 11.64 8.13 3.06
C GLY A 57 11.26 9.33 3.93
N LYS A 58 10.63 10.33 3.36
CA LYS A 58 10.32 11.59 4.04
C LYS A 58 8.90 11.66 4.58
N ARG A 59 8.01 10.80 4.12
CA ARG A 59 6.61 10.79 4.54
C ARG A 59 6.23 9.42 5.09
N LYS A 60 5.66 9.41 6.27
CA LYS A 60 5.17 8.20 6.95
C LYS A 60 3.65 8.10 6.97
N HIS A 61 2.95 9.21 6.77
CA HIS A 61 1.50 9.27 6.81
C HIS A 61 0.98 9.98 5.56
N PHE A 62 -0.05 9.41 4.96
CA PHE A 62 -0.73 10.05 3.85
C PHE A 62 -1.90 10.87 4.39
N THR A 63 -2.07 12.06 3.85
CA THR A 63 -3.15 12.98 4.24
C THR A 63 -4.17 13.21 3.13
N VAL A 64 -3.87 12.73 1.93
CA VAL A 64 -4.81 12.84 0.82
C VAL A 64 -6.11 12.10 1.17
N PRO A 65 -7.28 12.71 0.92
CA PRO A 65 -8.54 12.04 1.25
C PRO A 65 -8.77 10.83 0.36
N ILE A 66 -9.15 9.73 0.98
CA ILE A 66 -9.38 8.46 0.29
C ILE A 66 -10.79 7.94 0.56
N ASN A 67 -11.34 7.25 -0.41
CA ASN A 67 -12.60 6.54 -0.26
C ASN A 67 -12.63 5.42 -1.29
N GLN A 68 -12.63 4.18 -0.85
CA GLN A 68 -12.76 3.08 -1.81
C GLN A 68 -14.12 2.40 -1.67
N ASP A 69 -14.59 1.91 -2.79
CA ASP A 69 -15.86 1.19 -2.84
C ASP A 69 -15.66 -0.24 -2.37
N GLY A 70 -16.52 -0.68 -1.50
CA GLY A 70 -16.48 -2.02 -0.96
C GLY A 70 -17.66 -2.28 -0.03
N THR A 71 -17.75 -3.51 0.46
CA THR A 71 -18.76 -3.88 1.45
C THR A 71 -18.44 -3.23 2.80
N ASP A 72 -19.43 -3.22 3.69
CA ASP A 72 -19.20 -2.73 5.05
C ASP A 72 -18.09 -3.50 5.75
N PHE A 73 -18.03 -4.82 5.55
CA PHE A 73 -16.98 -5.66 6.09
C PHE A 73 -15.61 -5.24 5.56
N GLN A 74 -15.49 -5.09 4.24
CA GLN A 74 -14.22 -4.68 3.61
C GLN A 74 -13.77 -3.31 4.10
N ASN A 75 -14.69 -2.34 4.15
CA ASN A 75 -14.36 -1.00 4.64
C ASN A 75 -13.88 -1.03 6.08
N LYS A 76 -14.49 -1.85 6.92
CA LYS A 76 -14.06 -1.99 8.30
C LYS A 76 -12.65 -2.57 8.41
N VAL A 77 -12.32 -3.55 7.59
CA VAL A 77 -10.97 -4.12 7.53
C VAL A 77 -9.97 -3.07 7.03
N TRP A 78 -10.31 -2.35 5.97
CA TRP A 78 -9.41 -1.32 5.43
C TRP A 78 -9.17 -0.18 6.41
N ASP A 79 -10.17 0.20 7.21
CA ASP A 79 -10.00 1.18 8.28
C ASP A 79 -9.00 0.70 9.34
N LEU A 80 -9.01 -0.59 9.64
CA LEU A 80 -8.02 -1.18 10.55
C LEU A 80 -6.61 -1.14 9.95
N LEU A 81 -6.49 -1.39 8.64
CA LEU A 81 -5.19 -1.36 7.97
C LEU A 81 -4.51 0.00 8.08
N VAL A 82 -5.29 1.06 7.93
CA VAL A 82 -4.76 2.43 7.99
C VAL A 82 -4.12 2.74 9.33
N LYS A 83 -4.52 2.04 10.38
CA LYS A 83 -3.98 2.22 11.73
C LYS A 83 -2.65 1.52 11.96
N ILE A 84 -2.21 0.66 11.05
CA ILE A 84 -0.92 -0.02 11.19
C ILE A 84 0.18 0.99 10.88
N PRO A 85 1.06 1.30 11.84
CA PRO A 85 2.06 2.35 11.64
C PRO A 85 3.09 1.99 10.59
N PHE A 86 3.63 3.03 9.98
CA PHE A 86 4.78 2.90 9.10
C PHE A 86 5.92 2.16 9.80
N GLY A 87 6.50 1.18 9.13
CA GLY A 87 7.60 0.40 9.68
C GLY A 87 7.18 -0.74 10.62
N LYS A 88 5.88 -0.95 10.79
CA LYS A 88 5.35 -2.02 11.63
C LYS A 88 4.59 -3.02 10.78
N THR A 89 4.51 -4.25 11.28
CA THR A 89 3.71 -5.31 10.67
C THR A 89 2.83 -5.95 11.73
N ILE A 90 1.71 -6.51 11.27
CA ILE A 90 0.88 -7.36 12.11
C ILE A 90 0.57 -8.65 11.34
N SER A 91 0.20 -9.70 12.08
CA SER A 91 -0.24 -10.94 11.45
C SER A 91 -1.70 -10.85 11.01
N TYR A 92 -2.10 -11.75 10.11
CA TYR A 92 -3.51 -11.89 9.76
C TYR A 92 -4.36 -12.23 10.98
N ASN A 93 -3.83 -13.06 11.90
CA ASN A 93 -4.53 -13.38 13.14
C ASN A 93 -4.74 -12.13 14.00
N GLU A 94 -3.74 -11.29 14.10
CA GLU A 94 -3.85 -10.05 14.86
C GLU A 94 -4.87 -9.09 14.22
N LEU A 95 -4.87 -9.01 12.90
CA LEU A 95 -5.86 -8.20 12.19
C LEU A 95 -7.29 -8.70 12.46
N ALA A 96 -7.49 -10.02 12.44
CA ALA A 96 -8.79 -10.61 12.77
C ALA A 96 -9.18 -10.34 14.23
N ARG A 97 -8.22 -10.37 15.14
CA ARG A 97 -8.46 -10.03 16.55
C ARG A 97 -8.89 -8.57 16.69
N GLN A 98 -8.22 -7.66 15.98
CA GLN A 98 -8.61 -6.24 15.99
C GLN A 98 -9.99 -6.02 15.37
N TYR A 99 -10.33 -6.83 14.37
CA TYR A 99 -11.67 -6.81 13.80
C TYR A 99 -12.73 -7.25 14.83
N GLY A 100 -12.36 -8.12 15.74
CA GLY A 100 -13.22 -8.58 16.81
C GLY A 100 -13.68 -10.02 16.69
N ASP A 101 -13.17 -10.79 15.73
CA ASP A 101 -13.52 -12.19 15.55
C ASP A 101 -12.35 -12.95 14.93
N LEU A 102 -11.64 -13.70 15.77
CA LEU A 102 -10.50 -14.49 15.31
C LEU A 102 -10.89 -15.55 14.29
N LYS A 103 -12.15 -15.99 14.30
CA LYS A 103 -12.65 -16.95 13.32
C LYS A 103 -12.80 -16.34 11.93
N ALA A 104 -12.81 -15.03 11.84
CA ALA A 104 -12.95 -14.32 10.57
C ALA A 104 -11.61 -14.16 9.83
N VAL A 105 -10.54 -14.82 10.26
CA VAL A 105 -9.20 -14.61 9.71
C VAL A 105 -9.14 -14.78 8.19
N ARG A 106 -9.86 -15.76 7.62
CA ARG A 106 -9.88 -15.96 6.17
C ARG A 106 -10.60 -14.84 5.44
N ALA A 107 -11.73 -14.40 5.97
CA ALA A 107 -12.50 -13.30 5.38
C ALA A 107 -11.72 -11.99 5.48
N VAL A 108 -11.06 -11.78 6.61
CA VAL A 108 -10.22 -10.61 6.83
C VAL A 108 -9.04 -10.60 5.86
N ALA A 109 -8.39 -11.74 5.66
CA ALA A 109 -7.29 -11.88 4.70
C ALA A 109 -7.77 -11.61 3.26
N SER A 110 -8.96 -12.10 2.92
CA SER A 110 -9.56 -11.84 1.60
C SER A 110 -9.82 -10.34 1.41
N ALA A 111 -10.39 -9.68 2.40
CA ALA A 111 -10.63 -8.24 2.34
C ALA A 111 -9.33 -7.45 2.22
N ASN A 112 -8.29 -7.87 2.94
CA ASN A 112 -6.96 -7.28 2.81
C ASN A 112 -6.46 -7.35 1.38
N GLY A 113 -6.62 -8.50 0.73
CA GLY A 113 -6.20 -8.71 -0.66
C GLY A 113 -7.02 -7.94 -1.69
N LYS A 114 -8.19 -7.43 -1.32
CA LYS A 114 -9.06 -6.67 -2.21
C LYS A 114 -8.92 -5.16 -2.06
N ASN A 115 -7.94 -4.72 -1.31
CA ASN A 115 -7.65 -3.31 -1.17
C ASN A 115 -7.30 -2.70 -2.54
N ASN A 116 -7.96 -1.62 -2.91
CA ASN A 116 -7.77 -0.92 -4.18
C ASN A 116 -6.96 0.36 -4.05
N ILE A 117 -6.50 0.69 -2.86
CA ILE A 117 -5.66 1.87 -2.62
C ILE A 117 -4.37 1.40 -1.98
N THR A 118 -3.52 0.77 -2.79
CA THR A 118 -2.27 0.18 -2.30
C THR A 118 -1.35 1.26 -1.74
N ILE A 119 -0.49 0.88 -0.83
CA ILE A 119 0.50 1.73 -0.16
C ILE A 119 -0.16 2.69 0.82
N ILE A 120 -1.11 3.50 0.39
CA ILE A 120 -1.81 4.46 1.26
C ILE A 120 -2.65 3.71 2.29
N VAL A 121 -3.42 2.71 1.86
CA VAL A 121 -4.04 1.73 2.76
C VAL A 121 -3.07 0.54 2.81
N PRO A 122 -2.33 0.38 3.91
CA PRO A 122 -1.12 -0.43 3.91
C PRO A 122 -1.36 -1.93 4.07
N CYS A 123 -2.02 -2.54 3.12
CA CYS A 123 -2.26 -3.99 3.15
C CYS A 123 -0.94 -4.79 3.11
N HIS A 124 0.14 -4.19 2.65
CA HIS A 124 1.46 -4.82 2.67
C HIS A 124 2.02 -5.04 4.08
N ARG A 125 1.47 -4.36 5.09
CA ARG A 125 1.92 -4.48 6.49
C ARG A 125 1.30 -5.66 7.22
N VAL A 126 0.50 -6.48 6.55
CA VAL A 126 -0.08 -7.68 7.13
C VAL A 126 0.67 -8.90 6.58
N ILE A 127 1.21 -9.72 7.47
CA ILE A 127 2.05 -10.86 7.12
C ILE A 127 1.53 -12.13 7.79
N GLY A 128 2.09 -13.30 7.40
CA GLY A 128 1.75 -14.55 8.04
C GLY A 128 2.15 -14.57 9.51
N SER A 129 1.47 -15.39 10.31
CA SER A 129 1.76 -15.53 11.74
C SER A 129 3.16 -16.05 12.01
N ASP A 130 3.75 -16.77 11.06
CA ASP A 130 5.12 -17.24 11.10
C ASP A 130 6.09 -16.21 10.49
N GLN A 131 5.63 -15.00 10.27
CA GLN A 131 6.34 -13.88 9.65
C GLN A 131 6.65 -14.11 8.17
N SER A 132 6.03 -15.09 7.54
CA SER A 132 6.17 -15.29 6.10
C SER A 132 5.42 -14.21 5.32
N LEU A 133 5.96 -13.87 4.16
CA LEU A 133 5.28 -12.99 3.23
C LEU A 133 4.34 -13.80 2.37
N VAL A 134 3.05 -13.58 2.55
CA VAL A 134 2.02 -14.28 1.79
C VAL A 134 1.01 -13.27 1.27
N GLY A 135 0.52 -13.51 0.07
CA GLY A 135 -0.60 -12.78 -0.48
C GLY A 135 -0.37 -11.28 -0.66
N TYR A 136 -0.02 -10.87 -1.85
CA TYR A 136 -0.02 -9.45 -2.21
C TYR A 136 -0.38 -9.33 -3.69
N ALA A 137 -1.38 -8.51 -3.99
CA ALA A 137 -1.87 -8.36 -5.36
C ALA A 137 -0.78 -7.87 -6.31
N GLY A 138 0.14 -7.05 -5.82
CA GLY A 138 1.27 -6.57 -6.60
C GLY A 138 2.44 -7.55 -6.71
N GLY A 139 2.35 -8.73 -6.10
CA GLY A 139 3.43 -9.71 -6.05
C GLY A 139 4.29 -9.58 -4.81
N LEU A 140 4.86 -10.70 -4.37
CA LEU A 140 5.60 -10.75 -3.11
C LEU A 140 6.86 -9.88 -3.13
N TRP A 141 7.50 -9.72 -4.29
CA TRP A 141 8.69 -8.87 -4.38
C TRP A 141 8.38 -7.40 -4.07
N ARG A 142 7.21 -6.90 -4.47
CA ARG A 142 6.77 -5.55 -4.15
C ARG A 142 6.45 -5.41 -2.67
N LYS A 143 5.80 -6.42 -2.10
CA LYS A 143 5.52 -6.45 -0.66
C LYS A 143 6.81 -6.37 0.14
N LYS A 144 7.79 -7.21 -0.20
CA LYS A 144 9.09 -7.21 0.45
C LYS A 144 9.78 -5.86 0.30
N TRP A 145 9.77 -5.30 -0.90
CA TRP A 145 10.42 -4.02 -1.15
C TRP A 145 9.82 -2.91 -0.26
N LEU A 146 8.49 -2.86 -0.19
CA LEU A 146 7.81 -1.86 0.63
C LEU A 146 8.14 -2.02 2.11
N LEU A 147 8.13 -3.25 2.60
CA LEU A 147 8.46 -3.51 4.00
C LEU A 147 9.91 -3.16 4.33
N ASP A 148 10.84 -3.52 3.47
CA ASP A 148 12.26 -3.19 3.65
C ASP A 148 12.47 -1.67 3.63
N HIS A 149 11.81 -0.99 2.71
CA HIS A 149 11.85 0.46 2.62
C HIS A 149 11.35 1.11 3.92
N GLU A 150 10.22 0.65 4.43
CA GLU A 150 9.65 1.20 5.66
C GLU A 150 10.52 0.89 6.88
N ALA A 151 11.07 -0.31 6.96
CA ALA A 151 11.97 -0.66 8.05
C ALA A 151 13.20 0.23 8.07
N LYS A 152 13.77 0.48 6.90
CA LYS A 152 14.94 1.34 6.77
C LYS A 152 14.69 2.75 7.29
N TYR A 153 13.61 3.37 6.87
CA TYR A 153 13.32 4.77 7.22
C TYR A 153 12.62 4.92 8.57
N HIS A 154 11.96 3.89 9.04
CA HIS A 154 11.35 3.90 10.37
C HIS A 154 12.39 4.03 11.47
N LEU A 155 13.48 3.29 11.34
CA LEU A 155 14.55 3.29 12.35
C LEU A 155 15.44 4.53 12.27
N GLY A 156 15.33 5.32 11.20
CA GLY A 156 16.22 6.45 11.00
C GLY A 156 17.68 6.05 10.77
N VAL A 157 17.92 4.77 10.49
CA VAL A 157 19.25 4.24 10.28
C VAL A 157 19.49 4.12 8.80
N GLN A 158 20.41 4.91 8.30
CA GLN A 158 20.74 4.95 6.89
C GLN A 158 21.46 3.71 6.42
N GLU A 159 22.10 3.03 7.33
CA GLU A 159 23.03 1.96 7.02
C GLU A 159 22.61 0.65 7.62
N PHE A 160 21.32 0.48 7.81
CA PHE A 160 20.83 -0.74 8.38
C PHE A 160 20.96 -1.83 7.35
N ASP A 161 21.96 -2.65 7.54
CA ASP A 161 22.19 -3.79 6.68
C ASP A 161 21.46 -4.98 7.23
N PHE A 162 20.31 -5.22 6.67
CA PHE A 162 19.59 -6.45 6.96
C PHE A 162 20.35 -7.57 6.28
N ALA A 163 20.87 -8.47 7.05
CA ALA A 163 21.59 -9.61 6.49
C ALA A 163 20.76 -10.35 5.44
N GLY A 164 21.29 -10.49 4.30
CA GLY A 164 20.59 -11.11 3.19
C GLY A 164 19.62 -10.22 2.50
N ASP A 165 19.62 -9.02 2.90
CA ASP A 165 18.72 -8.08 2.51
C ASP A 165 19.15 -7.29 1.36
N ASN A 166 20.16 -7.56 0.90
CA ASN A 166 20.63 -7.01 -0.31
C ASN A 166 19.75 -7.32 -1.48
N ALA A 167 18.50 -7.57 -1.16
CA ALA A 167 17.48 -7.35 -2.09
C ALA A 167 17.61 -5.93 -2.52
N SER A 168 18.66 -5.66 -3.16
CA SER A 168 18.89 -4.43 -3.84
C SER A 168 17.70 -4.14 -4.73
N PRO A 169 17.48 -2.90 -5.06
CA PRO A 169 16.49 -2.52 -6.04
C PRO A 169 16.58 -3.33 -7.31
N GLU A 170 17.73 -3.84 -7.62
CA GLU A 170 17.94 -4.68 -8.78
C GLU A 170 17.28 -6.03 -8.65
N ALA A 171 17.25 -6.59 -7.47
CA ALA A 171 16.54 -7.83 -7.26
C ALA A 171 15.03 -7.61 -7.20
N ALA A 172 14.61 -6.40 -6.97
CA ALA A 172 13.22 -6.04 -6.90
C ALA A 172 12.66 -5.51 -8.21
N SER A 173 13.48 -5.18 -9.15
CA SER A 173 13.03 -4.64 -10.43
C SER A 173 12.79 -5.73 -11.49
#